data_ece196ac1575659b82884de6338d70b2
#
_entry.id   ece196ac1575659b82884de6338d70b2
#
_cell.length_a   1.000
_cell.length_b   1.000
_cell.length_c   1.000
_cell.angle_alpha   90.00
_cell.angle_beta   90.00
_cell.angle_gamma   90.00
#
_symmetry.space_group_name_H-M   'P 1'
#
loop_
_entity.id
_entity.type
_entity.pdbx_description
1 polymer ?
#
loop_
_entity_poly.entity_id
_entity_poly.type
_entity_poly.pdbx_seq_one_letter_code
_entity_poly.pdbx_strand_id
1 'polypeptide(L)'
;MDEEANSAASETYGVINSESVGELSMRFQRIISDFFAKQLAESSLADLNSGSHLSNAFIELTAKMMANPAQLAENQLALWQEYLNLWTASSNRMMGGQSPVDIQPDQEDRRFGHESWNENDVFNFIKQSYLLTSNWVTSVVGGVEGLDDKTARKVNFYTRQFVNALSPSNFIATNPEVIRETFESGGENLVNGIENLLDDLEQSKGQLRITMSDEASFKLGENIASTPGKVIYRNDLVELIQYAPTTKKVFKTPLLIITPWINKYYILDLRPQNSLIKWATDQGHTVFVTSWVNPDESFAGKTFDDYMQEGILDSLGAINKATGEEHCNAIGYCIGGTLLAATLAYMAEIKDTRIKSATFLSTMVDFTDPGDLGIFIDEEQIDDLDEMM
;
A
#
# COMPACT_ATOMS: atom_id res chain seq x y z
N MET A 1 21.53 -52.54 -17.08
CA MET A 1 21.68 -51.39 -16.15
C MET A 1 21.15 -50.06 -16.76
N ASP A 2 20.58 -50.11 -17.95
CA ASP A 2 20.09 -48.88 -18.64
C ASP A 2 18.56 -48.72 -18.70
N GLU A 3 17.81 -49.71 -18.18
CA GLU A 3 16.33 -49.65 -18.12
C GLU A 3 15.80 -49.11 -16.77
N GLU A 4 16.57 -49.22 -15.69
CA GLU A 4 16.17 -48.68 -14.38
C GLU A 4 16.42 -47.17 -14.23
N ALA A 5 17.33 -46.59 -15.03
CA ALA A 5 17.58 -45.13 -15.02
C ALA A 5 16.50 -44.31 -15.77
N ASN A 6 15.75 -44.95 -16.68
CA ASN A 6 14.73 -44.30 -17.48
C ASN A 6 13.34 -44.34 -16.80
N SER A 7 13.16 -45.22 -15.80
CA SER A 7 11.95 -45.30 -14.98
C SER A 7 11.89 -44.25 -13.86
N ALA A 8 13.03 -43.81 -13.34
CA ALA A 8 13.12 -42.84 -12.26
C ALA A 8 12.97 -41.37 -12.77
N ALA A 9 13.14 -41.12 -14.06
CA ALA A 9 13.01 -39.78 -14.66
C ALA A 9 11.57 -39.44 -15.08
N SER A 10 10.63 -40.40 -15.08
CA SER A 10 9.24 -40.18 -15.49
C SER A 10 8.25 -39.94 -14.34
N GLU A 11 8.70 -39.98 -13.09
CA GLU A 11 7.84 -39.81 -11.93
C GLU A 11 7.88 -38.39 -11.29
N THR A 12 8.59 -37.43 -11.89
CA THR A 12 8.76 -36.11 -11.25
C THR A 12 8.17 -34.93 -12.01
N TYR A 13 7.51 -35.16 -13.11
CA TYR A 13 6.69 -34.11 -13.76
C TYR A 13 5.23 -34.36 -13.38
N GLY A 14 4.69 -33.55 -12.48
CA GLY A 14 3.26 -33.51 -12.20
C GLY A 14 2.50 -33.30 -13.52
N VAL A 15 1.88 -34.36 -14.03
CA VAL A 15 1.02 -34.27 -15.22
C VAL A 15 -0.22 -33.52 -14.74
N ILE A 16 -0.41 -32.27 -15.20
CA ILE A 16 -1.65 -31.54 -15.00
C ILE A 16 -2.78 -32.47 -15.45
N ASN A 17 -3.65 -32.89 -14.51
CA ASN A 17 -4.74 -33.79 -14.83
C ASN A 17 -5.74 -33.07 -15.73
N SER A 18 -5.99 -33.58 -16.93
CA SER A 18 -6.91 -32.98 -17.90
C SER A 18 -8.33 -32.81 -17.36
N GLU A 19 -8.74 -33.59 -16.37
CA GLU A 19 -10.04 -33.51 -15.70
C GLU A 19 -10.10 -32.27 -14.80
N SER A 20 -9.06 -32.00 -14.03
CA SER A 20 -8.95 -30.78 -13.18
C SER A 20 -8.87 -29.50 -14.00
N VAL A 21 -8.21 -29.50 -15.14
CA VAL A 21 -8.18 -28.37 -16.09
C VAL A 21 -9.57 -28.09 -16.69
N GLY A 22 -10.33 -29.15 -17.00
CA GLY A 22 -11.71 -29.02 -17.50
C GLY A 22 -12.66 -28.41 -16.45
N GLU A 23 -12.58 -28.87 -15.21
CA GLU A 23 -13.35 -28.30 -14.10
C GLU A 23 -12.98 -26.85 -13.81
N LEU A 24 -11.70 -26.54 -13.77
CA LEU A 24 -11.19 -25.18 -13.57
C LEU A 24 -11.64 -24.23 -14.70
N SER A 25 -11.64 -24.70 -15.94
CA SER A 25 -12.11 -23.92 -17.11
C SER A 25 -13.62 -23.60 -17.01
N MET A 26 -14.44 -24.56 -16.60
CA MET A 26 -15.89 -24.33 -16.41
C MET A 26 -16.15 -23.39 -15.22
N ARG A 27 -15.41 -23.55 -14.13
CA ARG A 27 -15.48 -22.66 -12.96
C ARG A 27 -15.08 -21.22 -13.37
N PHE A 28 -13.97 -21.08 -14.08
CA PHE A 28 -13.50 -19.80 -14.60
C PHE A 28 -14.55 -19.10 -15.46
N GLN A 29 -15.12 -19.79 -16.46
CA GLN A 29 -16.15 -19.21 -17.34
C GLN A 29 -17.36 -18.72 -16.57
N ARG A 30 -17.87 -19.50 -15.61
CA ARG A 30 -19.01 -19.11 -14.78
C ARG A 30 -18.69 -17.85 -13.96
N ILE A 31 -17.59 -17.86 -13.19
CA ILE A 31 -17.25 -16.77 -12.28
C ILE A 31 -16.94 -15.48 -13.05
N ILE A 32 -16.21 -15.58 -14.16
CA ILE A 32 -15.90 -14.41 -15.00
C ILE A 32 -17.16 -13.85 -15.66
N SER A 33 -18.09 -14.71 -16.12
CA SER A 33 -19.38 -14.25 -16.64
C SER A 33 -20.20 -13.53 -15.58
N ASP A 34 -20.26 -14.05 -14.35
CA ASP A 34 -20.96 -13.44 -13.24
C ASP A 34 -20.32 -12.12 -12.81
N PHE A 35 -18.98 -12.05 -12.80
CA PHE A 35 -18.22 -10.83 -12.55
C PHE A 35 -18.54 -9.72 -13.56
N PHE A 36 -18.46 -10.02 -14.86
CA PHE A 36 -18.79 -9.03 -15.90
C PHE A 36 -20.27 -8.64 -15.90
N ALA A 37 -21.19 -9.59 -15.66
CA ALA A 37 -22.60 -9.27 -15.55
C ALA A 37 -22.90 -8.33 -14.40
N LYS A 38 -22.25 -8.54 -13.26
CA LYS A 38 -22.37 -7.68 -12.08
C LYS A 38 -21.74 -6.32 -12.31
N GLN A 39 -20.53 -6.27 -12.88
CA GLN A 39 -19.85 -5.02 -13.23
C GLN A 39 -20.70 -4.16 -14.18
N LEU A 40 -21.35 -4.79 -15.20
CA LEU A 40 -22.25 -4.12 -16.11
C LEU A 40 -23.56 -3.66 -15.45
N ALA A 41 -24.03 -4.35 -14.41
CA ALA A 41 -25.22 -3.97 -13.65
C ALA A 41 -24.93 -2.87 -12.61
N GLU A 42 -23.73 -2.85 -12.05
CA GLU A 42 -23.28 -1.88 -11.04
C GLU A 42 -22.60 -0.64 -11.65
N SER A 43 -22.21 -0.65 -12.94
CA SER A 43 -21.74 0.52 -13.66
C SER A 43 -22.90 1.51 -13.84
N SER A 44 -23.25 2.16 -12.77
CA SER A 44 -24.17 3.28 -12.74
C SER A 44 -23.50 4.53 -13.35
N LEU A 45 -24.32 5.53 -13.73
CA LEU A 45 -23.87 6.81 -14.25
C LEU A 45 -22.83 7.54 -13.37
N ALA A 46 -22.68 7.15 -12.09
CA ALA A 46 -21.69 7.67 -11.17
C ALA A 46 -20.25 7.27 -11.56
N ASP A 47 -20.02 6.02 -12.02
CA ASP A 47 -18.70 5.57 -12.51
C ASP A 47 -18.27 6.29 -13.79
N LEU A 48 -19.24 6.78 -14.60
CA LEU A 48 -18.97 7.60 -15.78
C LEU A 48 -18.56 9.04 -15.39
N ASN A 49 -19.01 9.54 -14.27
CA ASN A 49 -18.63 10.88 -13.79
C ASN A 49 -17.22 10.90 -13.17
N SER A 50 -16.87 9.96 -12.30
CA SER A 50 -15.50 9.87 -11.75
C SER A 50 -14.44 9.61 -12.84
N GLY A 51 -14.81 8.90 -13.92
CA GLY A 51 -13.99 8.76 -15.14
C GLY A 51 -13.86 10.07 -15.92
N SER A 52 -14.82 11.01 -15.83
CA SER A 52 -14.81 12.25 -16.60
C SER A 52 -13.70 13.22 -16.15
N HIS A 53 -13.37 13.27 -14.86
CA HIS A 53 -12.39 14.22 -14.30
C HIS A 53 -10.95 13.81 -14.59
N LEU A 54 -10.65 12.51 -14.53
CA LEU A 54 -9.37 11.99 -15.00
C LEU A 54 -9.21 12.23 -16.51
N SER A 55 -10.28 11.99 -17.27
CA SER A 55 -10.33 12.28 -18.71
C SER A 55 -10.07 13.75 -19.00
N ASN A 56 -10.66 14.68 -18.25
CA ASN A 56 -10.45 16.11 -18.43
C ASN A 56 -8.99 16.53 -18.23
N ALA A 57 -8.33 16.01 -17.18
CA ALA A 57 -6.91 16.28 -16.94
C ALA A 57 -6.02 15.78 -18.11
N PHE A 58 -6.32 14.59 -18.65
CA PHE A 58 -5.60 14.05 -19.81
C PHE A 58 -5.97 14.74 -21.14
N ILE A 59 -7.19 15.26 -21.28
CA ILE A 59 -7.59 16.08 -22.44
C ILE A 59 -6.81 17.40 -22.41
N GLU A 60 -6.73 18.06 -21.25
CA GLU A 60 -5.94 19.28 -21.09
C GLU A 60 -4.46 19.04 -21.37
N LEU A 61 -3.86 17.99 -20.80
CA LEU A 61 -2.49 17.56 -21.10
C LEU A 61 -2.28 17.42 -22.60
N THR A 62 -3.18 16.68 -23.28
CA THR A 62 -3.10 16.44 -24.73
C THR A 62 -3.20 17.75 -25.52
N ALA A 63 -4.10 18.64 -25.13
CA ALA A 63 -4.23 19.95 -25.77
C ALA A 63 -2.97 20.79 -25.63
N LYS A 64 -2.35 20.82 -24.45
CA LYS A 64 -1.08 21.50 -24.22
C LYS A 64 0.07 20.89 -25.01
N MET A 65 0.16 19.56 -25.07
CA MET A 65 1.16 18.86 -25.91
C MET A 65 0.97 19.19 -27.38
N MET A 66 -0.26 19.20 -27.89
CA MET A 66 -0.56 19.55 -29.29
C MET A 66 -0.31 21.03 -29.61
N ALA A 67 -0.33 21.91 -28.63
CA ALA A 67 -0.01 23.31 -28.80
C ALA A 67 1.48 23.56 -29.13
N ASN A 68 2.36 22.58 -28.82
CA ASN A 68 3.78 22.64 -29.13
C ASN A 68 4.24 21.43 -29.98
N PRO A 69 3.87 21.37 -31.28
CA PRO A 69 4.17 20.22 -32.11
C PRO A 69 5.68 20.05 -32.39
N ALA A 70 6.47 21.11 -32.30
CA ALA A 70 7.92 21.04 -32.47
C ALA A 70 8.54 20.23 -31.33
N GLN A 71 8.17 20.50 -30.10
CA GLN A 71 8.64 19.77 -28.92
C GLN A 71 8.25 18.29 -28.97
N LEU A 72 7.01 17.99 -29.41
CA LEU A 72 6.57 16.60 -29.62
C LEU A 72 7.43 15.88 -30.65
N ALA A 73 7.74 16.54 -31.78
CA ALA A 73 8.59 15.96 -32.80
C ALA A 73 10.02 15.72 -32.30
N GLU A 74 10.59 16.66 -31.56
CA GLU A 74 11.91 16.51 -30.94
C GLU A 74 11.96 15.35 -29.94
N ASN A 75 10.98 15.28 -29.05
CA ASN A 75 10.85 14.18 -28.08
C ASN A 75 10.69 12.82 -28.78
N GLN A 76 9.90 12.76 -29.86
CA GLN A 76 9.73 11.54 -30.63
C GLN A 76 11.02 11.11 -31.35
N LEU A 77 11.74 12.07 -31.93
CA LEU A 77 13.02 11.81 -32.60
C LEU A 77 14.07 11.33 -31.61
N ALA A 78 14.14 11.94 -30.42
CA ALA A 78 15.03 11.51 -29.33
C ALA A 78 14.74 10.06 -28.93
N LEU A 79 13.46 9.68 -28.74
CA LEU A 79 13.06 8.31 -28.44
C LEU A 79 13.55 7.32 -29.50
N TRP A 80 13.36 7.64 -30.78
CA TRP A 80 13.82 6.78 -31.87
C TRP A 80 15.35 6.63 -31.88
N GLN A 81 16.09 7.68 -31.62
CA GLN A 81 17.55 7.62 -31.53
C GLN A 81 18.00 6.70 -30.38
N GLU A 82 17.35 6.82 -29.21
CA GLU A 82 17.66 5.97 -28.08
C GLU A 82 17.30 4.49 -28.35
N TYR A 83 16.20 4.22 -29.05
CA TYR A 83 15.86 2.86 -29.48
C TYR A 83 16.88 2.28 -30.48
N LEU A 84 17.39 3.07 -31.41
CA LEU A 84 18.47 2.64 -32.32
C LEU A 84 19.75 2.33 -31.56
N ASN A 85 20.11 3.16 -30.57
CA ASN A 85 21.24 2.92 -29.70
C ASN A 85 21.08 1.63 -28.90
N LEU A 86 19.90 1.43 -28.30
CA LEU A 86 19.56 0.21 -27.55
C LEU A 86 19.62 -1.03 -28.44
N TRP A 87 19.04 -0.97 -29.64
CA TRP A 87 19.08 -2.08 -30.61
C TRP A 87 20.52 -2.44 -30.99
N THR A 88 21.34 -1.44 -31.29
CA THR A 88 22.74 -1.64 -31.66
C THR A 88 23.53 -2.25 -30.51
N ALA A 89 23.34 -1.74 -29.30
CA ALA A 89 23.98 -2.23 -28.07
C ALA A 89 23.56 -3.69 -27.77
N SER A 90 22.28 -4.01 -27.86
CA SER A 90 21.76 -5.34 -27.65
C SER A 90 22.25 -6.35 -28.70
N SER A 91 22.29 -5.94 -29.96
CA SER A 91 22.84 -6.76 -31.05
C SER A 91 24.35 -7.06 -30.82
N ASN A 92 25.13 -6.07 -30.40
CA ASN A 92 26.54 -6.26 -30.06
C ASN A 92 26.71 -7.23 -28.87
N ARG A 93 25.86 -7.10 -27.86
CA ARG A 93 25.87 -8.01 -26.71
C ARG A 93 25.56 -9.46 -27.11
N MET A 94 24.53 -9.69 -27.93
CA MET A 94 24.19 -11.02 -28.44
C MET A 94 25.33 -11.65 -29.28
N MET A 95 26.20 -10.81 -29.87
CA MET A 95 27.40 -11.25 -30.60
C MET A 95 28.66 -11.39 -29.71
N GLY A 96 28.49 -11.30 -28.38
CA GLY A 96 29.57 -11.44 -27.39
C GLY A 96 30.40 -10.20 -27.16
N GLY A 97 29.96 -9.02 -27.64
CA GLY A 97 30.58 -7.72 -27.36
C GLY A 97 30.10 -7.09 -26.05
N GLN A 98 30.75 -5.98 -25.68
CA GLN A 98 30.26 -5.17 -24.53
C GLN A 98 29.14 -4.22 -24.98
N SER A 99 28.10 -4.10 -24.17
CA SER A 99 27.02 -3.12 -24.39
C SER A 99 27.30 -1.86 -23.58
N PRO A 100 27.39 -0.69 -24.21
CA PRO A 100 27.58 0.58 -23.50
C PRO A 100 26.25 1.14 -22.95
N VAL A 101 25.11 0.60 -23.32
CA VAL A 101 23.79 1.07 -22.89
C VAL A 101 23.27 0.13 -21.81
N ASP A 102 23.13 0.65 -20.59
CA ASP A 102 22.55 -0.06 -19.47
C ASP A 102 21.79 0.95 -18.59
N ILE A 103 20.50 1.11 -18.90
CA ILE A 103 19.59 1.94 -18.11
C ILE A 103 19.31 1.21 -16.81
N GLN A 104 19.74 1.78 -15.69
CA GLN A 104 19.50 1.19 -14.38
C GLN A 104 18.09 1.57 -13.90
N PRO A 105 17.33 0.61 -13.37
CA PRO A 105 16.10 0.93 -12.66
C PRO A 105 16.41 1.74 -11.40
N ASP A 106 15.43 2.43 -10.85
CA ASP A 106 15.55 3.11 -9.57
C ASP A 106 16.04 2.14 -8.48
N GLN A 107 16.85 2.62 -7.52
CA GLN A 107 17.42 1.77 -6.46
C GLN A 107 16.36 1.05 -5.62
N GLU A 108 15.17 1.64 -5.52
CA GLU A 108 14.03 1.06 -4.80
C GLU A 108 13.19 0.12 -5.67
N ASP A 109 13.41 0.07 -6.98
CA ASP A 109 12.68 -0.77 -7.92
C ASP A 109 13.15 -2.23 -7.88
N ARG A 110 12.43 -3.06 -7.14
CA ARG A 110 12.72 -4.48 -6.97
C ARG A 110 12.20 -5.38 -8.10
N ARG A 111 11.43 -4.83 -9.05
CA ARG A 111 10.81 -5.61 -10.13
C ARG A 111 11.80 -6.34 -11.02
N PHE A 112 13.02 -5.80 -11.14
CA PHE A 112 14.08 -6.33 -11.97
C PHE A 112 15.25 -6.91 -11.16
N GLY A 113 14.99 -7.33 -9.92
CA GLY A 113 16.01 -7.86 -9.02
C GLY A 113 16.53 -9.26 -9.36
N HIS A 114 15.77 -10.05 -10.13
CA HIS A 114 16.21 -11.39 -10.54
C HIS A 114 17.33 -11.32 -11.57
N GLU A 115 18.34 -12.20 -11.45
CA GLU A 115 19.54 -12.20 -12.29
C GLU A 115 19.24 -12.33 -13.79
N SER A 116 18.22 -13.09 -14.16
CA SER A 116 17.83 -13.31 -15.56
C SER A 116 17.49 -12.03 -16.32
N TRP A 117 17.08 -10.97 -15.63
CA TRP A 117 16.87 -9.67 -16.24
C TRP A 117 18.16 -9.01 -16.74
N ASN A 118 19.30 -9.44 -16.23
CA ASN A 118 20.62 -8.92 -16.60
C ASN A 118 21.42 -9.91 -17.44
N GLU A 119 21.31 -11.22 -17.16
CA GLU A 119 22.13 -12.24 -17.78
C GLU A 119 21.57 -12.73 -19.12
N ASN A 120 20.24 -12.79 -19.27
CA ASN A 120 19.61 -13.21 -20.52
C ASN A 120 19.39 -12.00 -21.44
N ASP A 121 19.96 -12.08 -22.66
CA ASP A 121 19.93 -10.97 -23.61
C ASP A 121 18.53 -10.54 -24.03
N VAL A 122 17.59 -11.47 -24.14
CA VAL A 122 16.19 -11.20 -24.51
C VAL A 122 15.49 -10.44 -23.38
N PHE A 123 15.60 -10.94 -22.15
CA PHE A 123 14.96 -10.27 -21.00
C PHE A 123 15.66 -8.94 -20.66
N ASN A 124 16.98 -8.86 -20.88
CA ASN A 124 17.67 -7.59 -20.76
C ASN A 124 17.13 -6.56 -21.76
N PHE A 125 16.97 -6.95 -23.04
CA PHE A 125 16.38 -6.06 -24.05
C PHE A 125 14.96 -5.62 -23.69
N ILE A 126 14.12 -6.54 -23.21
CA ILE A 126 12.75 -6.24 -22.74
C ILE A 126 12.79 -5.23 -21.58
N LYS A 127 13.63 -5.46 -20.55
CA LYS A 127 13.83 -4.55 -19.43
C LYS A 127 14.28 -3.17 -19.90
N GLN A 128 15.32 -3.12 -20.72
CA GLN A 128 15.88 -1.86 -21.22
C GLN A 128 14.87 -1.07 -22.06
N SER A 129 14.12 -1.75 -22.94
CA SER A 129 13.06 -1.14 -23.74
C SER A 129 11.95 -0.54 -22.88
N TYR A 130 11.56 -1.26 -21.82
CA TYR A 130 10.57 -0.76 -20.86
C TYR A 130 11.10 0.47 -20.11
N LEU A 131 12.31 0.41 -19.54
CA LEU A 131 12.89 1.52 -18.79
C LEU A 131 13.07 2.77 -19.68
N LEU A 132 13.51 2.58 -20.91
CA LEU A 132 13.64 3.64 -21.89
C LEU A 132 12.29 4.33 -22.17
N THR A 133 11.28 3.53 -22.50
CA THR A 133 9.93 4.06 -22.78
C THR A 133 9.31 4.72 -21.56
N SER A 134 9.45 4.09 -20.40
CA SER A 134 8.98 4.56 -19.11
C SER A 134 9.54 5.94 -18.77
N ASN A 135 10.87 6.08 -18.88
CA ASN A 135 11.56 7.34 -18.62
C ASN A 135 11.16 8.42 -19.64
N TRP A 136 11.00 8.04 -20.90
CA TRP A 136 10.54 8.96 -21.93
C TRP A 136 9.12 9.46 -21.67
N VAL A 137 8.15 8.56 -21.43
CA VAL A 137 6.75 8.92 -21.14
C VAL A 137 6.65 9.86 -19.94
N THR A 138 7.31 9.50 -18.83
CA THR A 138 7.30 10.33 -17.61
C THR A 138 7.96 11.69 -17.82
N SER A 139 9.05 11.74 -18.59
CA SER A 139 9.73 13.00 -18.92
C SER A 139 8.88 13.89 -19.82
N VAL A 140 8.23 13.33 -20.83
CA VAL A 140 7.37 14.08 -21.76
C VAL A 140 6.17 14.66 -21.03
N VAL A 141 5.49 13.86 -20.19
CA VAL A 141 4.33 14.32 -19.40
C VAL A 141 4.75 15.35 -18.36
N GLY A 142 5.84 15.09 -17.63
CA GLY A 142 6.35 16.01 -16.61
C GLY A 142 6.92 17.33 -17.17
N GLY A 143 7.30 17.35 -18.45
CA GLY A 143 7.83 18.52 -19.14
C GLY A 143 6.77 19.41 -19.79
N VAL A 144 5.47 19.09 -19.69
CA VAL A 144 4.40 19.90 -20.28
C VAL A 144 4.17 21.17 -19.47
N GLU A 145 4.41 22.32 -20.09
CA GLU A 145 4.18 23.62 -19.47
C GLU A 145 2.73 24.11 -19.60
N GLY A 146 2.30 24.93 -18.64
CA GLY A 146 1.01 25.63 -18.66
C GLY A 146 -0.17 24.80 -18.17
N LEU A 147 0.08 23.65 -17.51
CA LEU A 147 -0.87 23.01 -16.63
C LEU A 147 -0.84 23.70 -15.26
N ASP A 148 -1.97 23.77 -14.57
CA ASP A 148 -1.96 24.13 -13.16
C ASP A 148 -1.32 23.00 -12.31
N ASP A 149 -0.84 23.36 -11.11
CA ASP A 149 -0.08 22.43 -10.25
C ASP A 149 -0.86 21.18 -9.86
N LYS A 150 -2.18 21.27 -9.72
CA LYS A 150 -3.06 20.15 -9.36
C LYS A 150 -3.22 19.18 -10.53
N THR A 151 -3.54 19.70 -11.71
CA THR A 151 -3.65 18.93 -12.95
C THR A 151 -2.29 18.27 -13.28
N ALA A 152 -1.19 19.00 -13.16
CA ALA A 152 0.16 18.47 -13.39
C ALA A 152 0.48 17.30 -12.45
N ARG A 153 0.19 17.43 -11.16
CA ARG A 153 0.37 16.32 -10.18
C ARG A 153 -0.50 15.12 -10.52
N LYS A 154 -1.78 15.34 -10.86
CA LYS A 154 -2.73 14.29 -11.22
C LYS A 154 -2.27 13.49 -12.44
N VAL A 155 -1.95 14.16 -13.54
CA VAL A 155 -1.49 13.48 -14.76
C VAL A 155 -0.16 12.76 -14.57
N ASN A 156 0.79 13.35 -13.82
CA ASN A 156 2.06 12.69 -13.49
C ASN A 156 1.87 11.43 -12.65
N PHE A 157 1.00 11.48 -11.64
CA PHE A 157 0.69 10.32 -10.80
C PHE A 157 0.09 9.19 -11.62
N TYR A 158 -0.99 9.44 -12.36
CA TYR A 158 -1.65 8.39 -13.13
C TYR A 158 -0.78 7.88 -14.29
N THR A 159 0.05 8.73 -14.88
CA THR A 159 1.04 8.29 -15.87
C THR A 159 2.03 7.31 -15.26
N ARG A 160 2.55 7.59 -14.05
CA ARG A 160 3.41 6.63 -13.33
C ARG A 160 2.68 5.32 -13.03
N GLN A 161 1.42 5.38 -12.58
CA GLN A 161 0.63 4.17 -12.33
C GLN A 161 0.44 3.35 -13.60
N PHE A 162 0.09 4.00 -14.71
CA PHE A 162 -0.08 3.35 -16.00
C PHE A 162 1.23 2.70 -16.49
N VAL A 163 2.33 3.43 -16.43
CA VAL A 163 3.65 2.92 -16.81
C VAL A 163 4.03 1.72 -15.93
N ASN A 164 3.82 1.80 -14.61
CA ASN A 164 4.09 0.71 -13.69
C ASN A 164 3.23 -0.54 -13.97
N ALA A 165 1.96 -0.35 -14.33
CA ALA A 165 1.06 -1.45 -14.71
C ALA A 165 1.54 -2.18 -15.97
N LEU A 166 2.17 -1.46 -16.91
CA LEU A 166 2.74 -2.03 -18.14
C LEU A 166 4.14 -2.63 -17.97
N SER A 167 4.67 -2.71 -16.75
CA SER A 167 5.97 -3.34 -16.50
C SER A 167 5.99 -4.79 -17.02
N PRO A 168 7.03 -5.21 -17.75
CA PRO A 168 7.14 -6.58 -18.25
C PRO A 168 7.20 -7.61 -17.12
N SER A 169 7.53 -7.22 -15.91
CA SER A 169 7.49 -8.08 -14.72
C SER A 169 6.07 -8.51 -14.33
N ASN A 170 5.04 -7.80 -14.80
CA ASN A 170 3.63 -8.09 -14.49
C ASN A 170 3.00 -9.13 -15.43
N PHE A 171 3.69 -9.53 -16.49
CA PHE A 171 3.13 -10.42 -17.50
C PHE A 171 3.86 -11.76 -17.56
N ILE A 172 3.11 -12.86 -17.56
CA ILE A 172 3.62 -14.24 -17.58
C ILE A 172 4.62 -14.45 -18.73
N ALA A 173 4.32 -13.93 -19.92
CA ALA A 173 5.14 -14.16 -21.11
C ALA A 173 6.45 -13.36 -21.14
N THR A 174 6.61 -12.36 -20.29
CA THR A 174 7.80 -11.48 -20.30
C THR A 174 8.55 -11.47 -18.97
N ASN A 175 8.01 -12.11 -17.91
CA ASN A 175 8.68 -12.23 -16.62
C ASN A 175 9.54 -13.51 -16.61
N PRO A 176 10.90 -13.41 -16.59
CA PRO A 176 11.78 -14.58 -16.63
C PRO A 176 11.63 -15.50 -15.42
N GLU A 177 11.31 -14.94 -14.24
CA GLU A 177 11.12 -15.72 -13.02
C GLU A 177 9.86 -16.58 -13.11
N VAL A 178 8.76 -16.00 -13.57
CA VAL A 178 7.49 -16.72 -13.78
C VAL A 178 7.66 -17.80 -14.87
N ILE A 179 8.33 -17.47 -15.98
CA ILE A 179 8.59 -18.43 -17.05
C ILE A 179 9.42 -19.62 -16.54
N ARG A 180 10.48 -19.36 -15.79
CA ARG A 180 11.30 -20.41 -15.17
C ARG A 180 10.46 -21.29 -14.24
N GLU A 181 9.72 -20.68 -13.32
CA GLU A 181 8.87 -21.40 -12.38
C GLU A 181 7.80 -22.25 -13.11
N THR A 182 7.27 -21.73 -14.21
CA THR A 182 6.30 -22.47 -15.03
C THR A 182 6.92 -23.73 -15.65
N PHE A 183 8.17 -23.66 -16.10
CA PHE A 183 8.87 -24.85 -16.60
C PHE A 183 9.25 -25.81 -15.46
N GLU A 184 9.73 -25.32 -14.34
CA GLU A 184 10.14 -26.13 -13.20
C GLU A 184 8.96 -26.84 -12.53
N SER A 185 7.82 -26.18 -12.41
CA SER A 185 6.59 -26.74 -11.82
C SER A 185 5.69 -27.47 -12.80
N GLY A 186 6.07 -27.56 -14.10
CA GLY A 186 5.19 -28.14 -15.13
C GLY A 186 3.90 -27.37 -15.35
N GLY A 187 3.85 -26.07 -14.99
CA GLY A 187 2.68 -25.19 -15.12
C GLY A 187 1.79 -25.12 -13.87
N GLU A 188 2.12 -25.83 -12.79
CA GLU A 188 1.33 -25.85 -11.56
C GLU A 188 1.16 -24.43 -10.95
N ASN A 189 2.22 -23.61 -11.01
CA ASN A 189 2.16 -22.22 -10.55
C ASN A 189 1.05 -21.40 -11.23
N LEU A 190 0.80 -21.61 -12.53
CA LEU A 190 -0.25 -20.92 -13.28
C LEU A 190 -1.65 -21.44 -12.91
N VAL A 191 -1.79 -22.75 -12.70
CA VAL A 191 -3.04 -23.37 -12.24
C VAL A 191 -3.41 -22.84 -10.86
N ASN A 192 -2.47 -22.89 -9.92
CA ASN A 192 -2.65 -22.37 -8.56
C ASN A 192 -2.97 -20.85 -8.57
N GLY A 193 -2.33 -20.09 -9.45
CA GLY A 193 -2.62 -18.66 -9.61
C GLY A 193 -4.06 -18.39 -10.07
N ILE A 194 -4.58 -19.19 -11.00
CA ILE A 194 -5.98 -19.09 -11.43
C ILE A 194 -6.93 -19.54 -10.32
N GLU A 195 -6.63 -20.61 -9.61
CA GLU A 195 -7.43 -21.06 -8.48
C GLU A 195 -7.54 -19.99 -7.39
N ASN A 196 -6.41 -19.38 -7.00
CA ASN A 196 -6.40 -18.28 -6.04
C ASN A 196 -7.26 -17.10 -6.50
N LEU A 197 -7.17 -16.71 -7.78
CA LEU A 197 -8.01 -15.64 -8.35
C LEU A 197 -9.50 -15.98 -8.27
N LEU A 198 -9.86 -17.23 -8.60
CA LEU A 198 -11.25 -17.69 -8.54
C LEU A 198 -11.78 -17.74 -7.11
N ASP A 199 -10.96 -18.17 -6.16
CA ASP A 199 -11.30 -18.18 -4.74
C ASP A 199 -11.54 -16.75 -4.23
N ASP A 200 -10.68 -15.80 -4.60
CA ASP A 200 -10.84 -14.38 -4.24
C ASP A 200 -12.16 -13.80 -4.81
N LEU A 201 -12.48 -14.08 -6.05
CA LEU A 201 -13.72 -13.63 -6.69
C LEU A 201 -14.98 -14.27 -6.08
N GLU A 202 -14.93 -15.55 -5.72
CA GLU A 202 -16.04 -16.25 -5.04
C GLU A 202 -16.27 -15.71 -3.62
N GLN A 203 -15.21 -15.57 -2.82
CA GLN A 203 -15.30 -15.06 -1.45
C GLN A 203 -15.79 -13.62 -1.39
N SER A 204 -15.41 -12.80 -2.35
CA SER A 204 -15.79 -11.38 -2.44
C SER A 204 -17.12 -11.13 -3.16
N LYS A 205 -17.89 -12.18 -3.44
CA LYS A 205 -19.22 -12.11 -4.11
C LYS A 205 -19.16 -11.36 -5.45
N GLY A 206 -18.07 -11.57 -6.21
CA GLY A 206 -17.86 -10.98 -7.53
C GLY A 206 -17.22 -9.59 -7.53
N GLN A 207 -16.71 -9.10 -6.40
CA GLN A 207 -15.77 -8.00 -6.37
C GLN A 207 -14.35 -8.56 -6.37
N LEU A 208 -13.40 -7.92 -7.05
CA LEU A 208 -12.01 -8.36 -6.99
C LEU A 208 -11.37 -7.88 -5.67
N ARG A 209 -11.46 -8.72 -4.64
CA ARG A 209 -10.78 -8.49 -3.36
C ARG A 209 -9.75 -9.58 -3.14
N ILE A 210 -8.48 -9.23 -3.34
CA ILE A 210 -7.38 -10.17 -3.21
C ILE A 210 -7.15 -10.52 -1.73
N THR A 211 -7.06 -11.80 -1.43
CA THR A 211 -6.71 -12.31 -0.10
C THR A 211 -5.24 -11.98 0.20
N MET A 212 -5.02 -11.07 1.15
CA MET A 212 -3.69 -10.60 1.53
C MET A 212 -3.08 -11.38 2.68
N SER A 213 -3.90 -12.08 3.48
CA SER A 213 -3.46 -12.82 4.66
C SER A 213 -4.48 -13.89 5.04
N ASP A 214 -4.00 -14.94 5.68
CA ASP A 214 -4.87 -15.92 6.35
C ASP A 214 -5.35 -15.35 7.69
N GLU A 215 -6.60 -14.86 7.71
CA GLU A 215 -7.21 -14.29 8.92
C GLU A 215 -7.32 -15.32 10.06
N ALA A 216 -7.45 -16.60 9.76
CA ALA A 216 -7.53 -17.66 10.75
C ALA A 216 -6.21 -17.87 11.52
N SER A 217 -5.10 -17.42 10.94
CA SER A 217 -3.78 -17.49 11.57
C SER A 217 -3.58 -16.46 12.70
N PHE A 218 -4.45 -15.44 12.79
CA PHE A 218 -4.30 -14.35 13.76
C PHE A 218 -5.35 -14.48 14.88
N LYS A 219 -4.83 -14.54 16.13
CA LYS A 219 -5.65 -14.61 17.32
C LYS A 219 -5.24 -13.53 18.32
N LEU A 220 -6.15 -12.57 18.51
CA LEU A 220 -5.97 -11.45 19.41
C LEU A 220 -5.72 -11.93 20.84
N GLY A 221 -4.65 -11.44 21.47
CA GLY A 221 -4.24 -11.83 22.83
C GLY A 221 -3.46 -13.15 22.91
N GLU A 222 -3.35 -13.92 21.83
CA GLU A 222 -2.55 -15.14 21.76
C GLU A 222 -1.25 -14.94 20.99
N ASN A 223 -1.35 -14.61 19.70
CA ASN A 223 -0.20 -14.42 18.81
C ASN A 223 -0.08 -13.02 18.21
N ILE A 224 -1.12 -12.19 18.34
CA ILE A 224 -1.06 -10.73 18.16
C ILE A 224 -1.60 -10.03 19.40
N ALA A 225 -1.15 -8.81 19.67
CA ALA A 225 -1.53 -8.04 20.87
C ALA A 225 -1.33 -8.83 22.17
N SER A 226 -0.21 -9.55 22.27
CA SER A 226 0.02 -10.49 23.37
C SER A 226 0.71 -9.87 24.59
N THR A 227 1.13 -8.59 24.53
CA THR A 227 1.72 -7.92 25.68
C THR A 227 0.69 -7.76 26.80
N PRO A 228 0.96 -8.27 28.02
CA PRO A 228 -0.03 -8.27 29.09
C PRO A 228 -0.45 -6.87 29.51
N GLY A 229 -1.75 -6.62 29.54
CA GLY A 229 -2.33 -5.33 29.95
C GLY A 229 -3.75 -5.48 30.47
N LYS A 230 -4.32 -4.40 30.98
CA LYS A 230 -5.70 -4.32 31.46
C LYS A 230 -6.31 -2.99 31.06
N VAL A 231 -7.58 -3.00 30.65
CA VAL A 231 -8.37 -1.78 30.52
C VAL A 231 -8.61 -1.20 31.91
N ILE A 232 -8.17 0.03 32.13
CA ILE A 232 -8.30 0.73 33.42
C ILE A 232 -9.34 1.86 33.37
N TYR A 233 -9.72 2.28 32.16
CA TYR A 233 -10.75 3.29 31.91
C TYR A 233 -11.48 2.97 30.63
N ARG A 234 -12.75 3.29 30.58
CA ARG A 234 -13.60 3.16 29.39
C ARG A 234 -14.67 4.26 29.39
N ASN A 235 -14.90 4.83 28.24
CA ASN A 235 -16.11 5.58 27.89
C ASN A 235 -16.64 5.04 26.55
N ASP A 236 -17.58 5.75 25.91
CA ASP A 236 -18.18 5.30 24.64
C ASP A 236 -17.19 5.29 23.48
N LEU A 237 -16.17 6.17 23.50
CA LEU A 237 -15.25 6.41 22.40
C LEU A 237 -13.94 5.64 22.54
N VAL A 238 -13.43 5.47 23.80
CA VAL A 238 -12.10 4.93 24.03
C VAL A 238 -12.02 3.98 25.23
N GLU A 239 -11.18 2.95 25.10
CA GLU A 239 -10.65 2.18 26.21
C GLU A 239 -9.18 2.56 26.44
N LEU A 240 -8.79 2.79 27.69
CA LEU A 240 -7.40 3.04 28.07
C LEU A 240 -6.80 1.76 28.65
N ILE A 241 -5.80 1.22 27.97
CA ILE A 241 -5.12 0.00 28.38
C ILE A 241 -3.84 0.38 29.13
N GLN A 242 -3.68 -0.12 30.36
CA GLN A 242 -2.40 -0.07 31.10
C GLN A 242 -1.68 -1.41 30.93
N TYR A 243 -0.44 -1.38 30.48
CA TYR A 243 0.38 -2.58 30.33
C TYR A 243 1.12 -2.95 31.61
N ALA A 244 1.28 -4.25 31.82
CA ALA A 244 1.98 -4.77 32.99
C ALA A 244 3.48 -4.44 32.91
N PRO A 245 4.11 -4.00 34.03
CA PRO A 245 5.53 -3.75 34.05
C PRO A 245 6.31 -5.06 33.90
N THR A 246 7.37 -5.06 33.11
CA THR A 246 8.30 -6.18 32.95
C THR A 246 9.56 -6.01 33.81
N THR A 247 9.76 -4.84 34.36
CA THR A 247 10.91 -4.49 35.20
C THR A 247 10.52 -4.33 36.70
N LYS A 248 11.47 -4.54 37.61
CA LYS A 248 11.25 -4.40 39.08
C LYS A 248 10.97 -2.96 39.51
N LYS A 249 11.42 -1.99 38.74
CA LYS A 249 11.24 -0.55 38.96
C LYS A 249 10.84 0.07 37.64
N VAL A 250 9.95 1.04 37.70
CA VAL A 250 9.49 1.80 36.55
C VAL A 250 9.79 3.28 36.72
N PHE A 251 9.86 4.02 35.63
CA PHE A 251 9.93 5.46 35.67
C PHE A 251 8.67 6.04 36.30
N LYS A 252 8.85 7.11 37.08
CA LYS A 252 7.77 7.78 37.77
C LYS A 252 6.76 8.39 36.82
N THR A 253 7.24 9.07 35.73
CA THR A 253 6.40 9.70 34.74
C THR A 253 5.88 8.63 33.79
N PRO A 254 4.55 8.40 33.70
CA PRO A 254 3.96 7.43 32.77
C PRO A 254 4.06 7.90 31.33
N LEU A 255 3.89 6.96 30.41
CA LEU A 255 3.89 7.15 28.97
C LEU A 255 2.50 6.83 28.42
N LEU A 256 1.84 7.82 27.80
CA LEU A 256 0.59 7.66 27.07
C LEU A 256 0.89 7.56 25.57
N ILE A 257 0.44 6.51 24.93
CA ILE A 257 0.52 6.32 23.48
C ILE A 257 -0.88 6.53 22.90
N ILE A 258 -1.00 7.53 22.04
CA ILE A 258 -2.24 7.86 21.32
C ILE A 258 -2.16 7.25 19.94
N THR A 259 -2.95 6.20 19.74
CA THR A 259 -3.02 5.45 18.49
C THR A 259 -3.97 6.13 17.48
N PRO A 260 -3.84 5.86 16.18
CA PRO A 260 -4.82 6.31 15.20
C PRO A 260 -6.14 5.56 15.38
N TRP A 261 -7.28 6.26 15.26
CA TRP A 261 -8.62 5.64 15.33
C TRP A 261 -9.02 4.91 14.05
N ILE A 262 -8.32 5.17 12.93
CA ILE A 262 -8.50 4.45 11.66
C ILE A 262 -7.79 3.10 11.63
N ASN A 263 -7.08 2.74 12.70
CA ASN A 263 -6.33 1.49 12.81
C ASN A 263 -6.54 0.87 14.20
N LYS A 264 -6.15 -0.39 14.37
CA LYS A 264 -6.22 -1.06 15.66
C LYS A 264 -5.07 -0.64 16.57
N TYR A 265 -5.33 -0.51 17.87
CA TYR A 265 -4.31 -0.12 18.87
C TYR A 265 -3.07 -1.02 18.80
N TYR A 266 -3.25 -2.31 18.47
CA TYR A 266 -2.20 -3.32 18.43
C TYR A 266 -1.30 -3.26 17.20
N ILE A 267 -1.48 -2.28 16.30
CA ILE A 267 -0.47 -2.03 15.25
C ILE A 267 0.92 -1.79 15.86
N LEU A 268 0.98 -1.31 17.09
CA LEU A 268 2.21 -1.11 17.86
C LEU A 268 2.56 -2.30 18.78
N ASP A 269 1.79 -3.39 18.73
CA ASP A 269 1.96 -4.61 19.53
C ASP A 269 1.60 -5.87 18.73
N LEU A 270 2.21 -6.05 17.55
CA LEU A 270 1.85 -7.15 16.64
C LEU A 270 2.32 -8.50 17.19
N ARG A 271 3.58 -8.63 17.57
CA ARG A 271 4.17 -9.85 18.14
C ARG A 271 5.34 -9.47 19.05
N PRO A 272 5.80 -10.36 19.95
CA PRO A 272 6.85 -10.02 20.92
C PRO A 272 8.14 -9.43 20.34
N GLN A 273 8.52 -9.84 19.11
CA GLN A 273 9.71 -9.34 18.42
C GLN A 273 9.46 -8.03 17.66
N ASN A 274 8.19 -7.66 17.47
CA ASN A 274 7.76 -6.47 16.74
C ASN A 274 6.65 -5.77 17.54
N SER A 275 7.00 -5.30 18.75
CA SER A 275 6.12 -4.59 19.65
C SER A 275 6.86 -3.41 20.28
N LEU A 276 6.46 -2.19 19.91
CA LEU A 276 6.92 -0.97 20.55
C LEU A 276 6.45 -0.91 22.01
N ILE A 277 5.25 -1.43 22.29
CA ILE A 277 4.67 -1.46 23.63
C ILE A 277 5.49 -2.34 24.56
N LYS A 278 5.80 -3.57 24.12
CA LYS A 278 6.66 -4.48 24.86
C LYS A 278 8.05 -3.88 25.08
N TRP A 279 8.64 -3.31 24.04
CA TRP A 279 9.93 -2.65 24.14
C TRP A 279 9.90 -1.54 25.21
N ALA A 280 8.88 -0.68 25.20
CA ALA A 280 8.78 0.41 26.17
C ALA A 280 8.60 -0.10 27.61
N THR A 281 7.79 -1.15 27.83
CA THR A 281 7.67 -1.77 29.16
C THR A 281 8.98 -2.41 29.62
N ASP A 282 9.73 -3.04 28.71
CA ASP A 282 11.06 -3.62 29.00
C ASP A 282 12.11 -2.54 29.33
N GLN A 283 11.94 -1.30 28.84
CA GLN A 283 12.76 -0.15 29.22
C GLN A 283 12.33 0.49 30.55
N GLY A 284 11.30 -0.04 31.21
CA GLY A 284 10.83 0.44 32.52
C GLY A 284 9.81 1.57 32.44
N HIS A 285 9.17 1.80 31.32
CA HIS A 285 8.04 2.73 31.24
C HIS A 285 6.75 2.11 31.76
N THR A 286 5.94 2.90 32.46
CA THR A 286 4.53 2.57 32.71
C THR A 286 3.73 3.03 31.53
N VAL A 287 3.33 2.08 30.68
CA VAL A 287 2.74 2.36 29.36
C VAL A 287 1.23 2.29 29.42
N PHE A 288 0.59 3.33 28.86
CA PHE A 288 -0.85 3.41 28.60
C PHE A 288 -1.08 3.61 27.10
N VAL A 289 -2.11 2.96 26.56
CA VAL A 289 -2.44 3.04 25.13
C VAL A 289 -3.94 3.26 24.96
N THR A 290 -4.30 4.19 24.08
CA THR A 290 -5.69 4.40 23.68
C THR A 290 -6.12 3.29 22.70
N SER A 291 -7.26 2.65 22.97
CA SER A 291 -7.94 1.72 22.06
C SER A 291 -9.28 2.35 21.70
N TRP A 292 -9.39 2.83 20.45
CA TRP A 292 -10.58 3.50 19.97
C TRP A 292 -11.68 2.49 19.61
N VAL A 293 -12.94 2.90 19.80
CA VAL A 293 -14.10 2.15 19.37
C VAL A 293 -14.07 1.95 17.83
N ASN A 294 -14.66 0.86 17.34
CA ASN A 294 -15.01 0.78 15.93
C ASN A 294 -16.36 1.50 15.78
N PRO A 295 -16.39 2.70 15.16
CA PRO A 295 -17.61 3.50 15.11
C PRO A 295 -18.66 2.83 14.24
N ASP A 296 -19.92 2.99 14.64
CA ASP A 296 -21.10 2.69 13.85
C ASP A 296 -21.92 3.97 13.64
N GLU A 297 -23.10 3.89 13.06
CA GLU A 297 -23.95 5.04 12.77
C GLU A 297 -24.28 5.91 14.01
N SER A 298 -24.27 5.33 15.21
CA SER A 298 -24.51 6.06 16.47
C SER A 298 -23.41 7.10 16.78
N PHE A 299 -22.24 6.96 16.17
CA PHE A 299 -21.11 7.87 16.32
C PHE A 299 -21.07 8.99 15.26
N ALA A 300 -22.03 9.06 14.33
CA ALA A 300 -22.06 10.09 13.28
C ALA A 300 -22.04 11.53 13.83
N GLY A 301 -22.50 11.74 15.06
CA GLY A 301 -22.48 13.04 15.73
C GLY A 301 -21.16 13.35 16.49
N LYS A 302 -20.20 12.43 16.55
CA LYS A 302 -18.92 12.66 17.23
C LYS A 302 -17.99 13.53 16.39
N THR A 303 -17.46 14.55 17.01
CA THR A 303 -16.58 15.56 16.39
C THR A 303 -15.12 15.34 16.77
N PHE A 304 -14.21 16.05 16.12
CA PHE A 304 -12.80 16.05 16.49
C PHE A 304 -12.56 16.52 17.93
N ASP A 305 -13.40 17.45 18.41
CA ASP A 305 -13.36 17.94 19.81
C ASP A 305 -13.71 16.81 20.80
N ASP A 306 -14.65 15.92 20.45
CA ASP A 306 -14.99 14.76 21.29
C ASP A 306 -13.81 13.81 21.39
N TYR A 307 -13.10 13.54 20.29
CA TYR A 307 -11.88 12.72 20.31
C TYR A 307 -10.79 13.34 21.19
N MET A 308 -10.63 14.65 21.16
CA MET A 308 -9.71 15.37 22.05
C MET A 308 -10.12 15.23 23.51
N GLN A 309 -11.38 15.54 23.82
CA GLN A 309 -11.89 15.59 25.20
C GLN A 309 -12.00 14.20 25.81
N GLU A 310 -12.79 13.32 25.18
CA GLU A 310 -13.10 11.97 25.67
C GLU A 310 -11.93 11.02 25.49
N GLY A 311 -11.13 11.21 24.43
CA GLY A 311 -9.96 10.38 24.14
C GLY A 311 -8.75 10.74 24.96
N ILE A 312 -8.17 11.93 24.76
CA ILE A 312 -6.88 12.31 25.37
C ILE A 312 -7.08 12.89 26.78
N LEU A 313 -7.93 13.92 26.94
CA LEU A 313 -8.03 14.63 28.21
C LEU A 313 -8.60 13.76 29.33
N ASP A 314 -9.57 12.90 29.04
CA ASP A 314 -10.10 11.91 29.98
C ASP A 314 -9.08 10.83 30.29
N SER A 315 -8.30 10.38 29.30
CA SER A 315 -7.20 9.43 29.50
C SER A 315 -6.15 9.97 30.46
N LEU A 316 -5.79 11.27 30.36
CA LEU A 316 -4.89 11.92 31.31
C LEU A 316 -5.45 11.91 32.75
N GLY A 317 -6.77 12.14 32.89
CA GLY A 317 -7.46 12.04 34.17
C GLY A 317 -7.43 10.62 34.75
N ALA A 318 -7.63 9.62 33.89
CA ALA A 318 -7.57 8.21 34.29
C ALA A 318 -6.16 7.77 34.68
N ILE A 319 -5.14 8.21 33.96
CA ILE A 319 -3.71 7.97 34.33
C ILE A 319 -3.37 8.55 35.70
N ASN A 320 -3.78 9.80 35.93
CA ASN A 320 -3.57 10.43 37.26
C ASN A 320 -4.24 9.62 38.37
N LYS A 321 -5.48 9.17 38.19
CA LYS A 321 -6.18 8.32 39.19
C LYS A 321 -5.48 6.98 39.42
N ALA A 322 -4.92 6.38 38.37
CA ALA A 322 -4.28 5.07 38.45
C ALA A 322 -2.87 5.11 39.04
N THR A 323 -2.13 6.19 38.81
CA THR A 323 -0.70 6.30 39.19
C THR A 323 -0.41 7.28 40.29
N GLY A 324 -1.29 8.24 40.54
CA GLY A 324 -1.06 9.40 41.41
C GLY A 324 -0.14 10.47 40.78
N GLU A 325 0.29 10.30 39.54
CA GLU A 325 1.18 11.24 38.85
C GLU A 325 0.38 12.31 38.13
N GLU A 326 0.76 13.56 38.34
CA GLU A 326 0.09 14.73 37.71
C GLU A 326 0.49 14.89 36.25
N HIS A 327 1.63 14.33 35.84
CA HIS A 327 2.21 14.54 34.53
C HIS A 327 2.47 13.21 33.81
N CYS A 328 2.36 13.20 32.49
CA CYS A 328 2.81 12.10 31.65
C CYS A 328 3.62 12.59 30.42
N ASN A 329 4.35 11.70 29.81
CA ASN A 329 4.89 11.86 28.46
C ASN A 329 3.88 11.29 27.47
N ALA A 330 3.80 11.84 26.26
CA ALA A 330 2.88 11.36 25.24
C ALA A 330 3.62 10.98 23.96
N ILE A 331 3.15 9.95 23.29
CA ILE A 331 3.50 9.60 21.91
C ILE A 331 2.22 9.65 21.09
N GLY A 332 2.22 10.42 20.00
CA GLY A 332 1.16 10.41 19.00
C GLY A 332 1.63 9.69 17.75
N TYR A 333 0.88 8.69 17.29
CA TYR A 333 1.18 7.95 16.09
C TYR A 333 0.18 8.26 14.99
N CYS A 334 0.69 8.67 13.80
CA CYS A 334 -0.10 8.98 12.62
C CYS A 334 -1.17 10.05 12.96
N ILE A 335 -2.46 9.82 12.64
CA ILE A 335 -3.56 10.73 12.95
C ILE A 335 -3.77 10.90 14.47
N GLY A 336 -3.37 9.93 15.30
CA GLY A 336 -3.31 10.09 16.74
C GLY A 336 -2.30 11.15 17.19
N GLY A 337 -1.22 11.35 16.40
CA GLY A 337 -0.29 12.45 16.58
C GLY A 337 -0.88 13.79 16.15
N THR A 338 -1.66 13.84 15.09
CA THR A 338 -2.41 15.04 14.67
C THR A 338 -3.36 15.49 15.78
N LEU A 339 -4.11 14.54 16.35
CA LEU A 339 -4.98 14.79 17.51
C LEU A 339 -4.19 15.28 18.71
N LEU A 340 -3.03 14.66 19.01
CA LEU A 340 -2.15 15.09 20.10
C LEU A 340 -1.66 16.53 19.89
N ALA A 341 -1.27 16.90 18.66
CA ALA A 341 -0.81 18.27 18.36
C ALA A 341 -1.90 19.30 18.59
N ALA A 342 -3.13 19.03 18.10
CA ALA A 342 -4.28 19.88 18.36
C ALA A 342 -4.62 19.97 19.86
N THR A 343 -4.58 18.83 20.57
CA THR A 343 -4.80 18.78 22.02
C THR A 343 -3.76 19.61 22.77
N LEU A 344 -2.49 19.56 22.38
CA LEU A 344 -1.42 20.35 23.02
C LEU A 344 -1.64 21.87 22.80
N ALA A 345 -2.10 22.26 21.62
CA ALA A 345 -2.45 23.66 21.34
C ALA A 345 -3.61 24.13 22.25
N TYR A 346 -4.66 23.33 22.36
CA TYR A 346 -5.77 23.59 23.29
C TYR A 346 -5.31 23.64 24.75
N MET A 347 -4.52 22.65 25.19
CA MET A 347 -3.97 22.60 26.56
C MET A 347 -3.11 23.84 26.86
N ALA A 348 -2.33 24.32 25.89
CA ALA A 348 -1.52 25.54 26.06
C ALA A 348 -2.39 26.77 26.31
N GLU A 349 -3.51 26.92 25.58
CA GLU A 349 -4.45 28.02 25.75
C GLU A 349 -5.10 28.03 27.15
N ILE A 350 -5.51 26.84 27.63
CA ILE A 350 -6.11 26.69 28.97
C ILE A 350 -5.08 26.54 30.09
N LYS A 351 -3.77 26.61 29.78
CA LYS A 351 -2.65 26.45 30.71
C LYS A 351 -2.60 25.09 31.42
N ASP A 352 -3.07 24.04 30.74
CA ASP A 352 -2.95 22.66 31.21
C ASP A 352 -1.55 22.11 30.91
N THR A 353 -0.79 21.70 31.92
CA THR A 353 0.59 21.25 31.80
C THR A 353 0.78 19.76 32.08
N ARG A 354 -0.31 18.97 32.03
CA ARG A 354 -0.26 17.54 32.37
C ARG A 354 0.64 16.74 31.43
N ILE A 355 0.82 17.14 30.15
CA ILE A 355 1.78 16.53 29.22
C ILE A 355 3.13 17.26 29.32
N LYS A 356 4.19 16.56 29.69
CA LYS A 356 5.54 17.10 29.83
C LYS A 356 6.36 17.07 28.54
N SER A 357 6.19 16.03 27.76
CA SER A 357 6.86 15.87 26.46
C SER A 357 5.93 15.18 25.48
N ALA A 358 6.07 15.51 24.21
CA ALA A 358 5.36 14.86 23.14
C ALA A 358 6.35 14.35 22.08
N THR A 359 6.14 13.12 21.65
CA THR A 359 6.86 12.50 20.53
C THR A 359 5.87 12.21 19.41
N PHE A 360 6.21 12.60 18.20
CA PHE A 360 5.37 12.39 17.03
C PHE A 360 6.00 11.35 16.11
N LEU A 361 5.26 10.30 15.80
CA LEU A 361 5.68 9.23 14.90
C LEU A 361 4.78 9.25 13.67
N SER A 362 5.37 9.44 12.48
CA SER A 362 4.66 9.48 11.18
C SER A 362 3.42 10.38 11.22
N THR A 363 3.57 11.56 11.81
CA THR A 363 2.47 12.50 12.09
C THR A 363 2.50 13.66 11.11
N MET A 364 1.36 14.01 10.55
CA MET A 364 1.16 15.21 9.75
C MET A 364 0.37 16.24 10.57
N VAL A 365 0.88 17.46 10.65
CA VAL A 365 0.23 18.59 11.36
C VAL A 365 -0.03 19.78 10.44
N ASP A 366 0.67 19.84 9.30
CA ASP A 366 0.44 20.78 8.22
C ASP A 366 0.04 20.00 6.97
N PHE A 367 -1.18 20.28 6.47
CA PHE A 367 -1.80 19.58 5.33
C PHE A 367 -1.75 20.40 4.04
N THR A 368 -0.99 21.50 4.00
CA THR A 368 -0.84 22.34 2.79
C THR A 368 -0.20 21.59 1.62
N ASP A 369 0.68 20.64 1.92
CA ASP A 369 1.23 19.72 0.91
C ASP A 369 1.16 18.27 1.42
N PRO A 370 0.03 17.57 1.21
CA PRO A 370 -0.14 16.19 1.66
C PRO A 370 0.52 15.17 0.73
N GLY A 371 1.36 15.60 -0.22
CA GLY A 371 1.99 14.73 -1.21
C GLY A 371 0.96 14.11 -2.17
N ASP A 372 1.16 12.85 -2.54
CA ASP A 372 0.30 12.13 -3.48
C ASP A 372 -1.17 11.99 -2.94
N LEU A 373 -1.40 12.08 -1.62
CA LEU A 373 -2.76 12.09 -1.06
C LEU A 373 -3.60 13.27 -1.59
N GLY A 374 -2.98 14.42 -1.88
CA GLY A 374 -3.67 15.58 -2.44
C GLY A 374 -4.28 15.36 -3.83
N ILE A 375 -3.89 14.27 -4.52
CA ILE A 375 -4.46 13.90 -5.81
C ILE A 375 -5.88 13.36 -5.63
N PHE A 376 -6.16 12.76 -4.47
CA PHE A 376 -7.45 12.15 -4.10
C PHE A 376 -8.33 13.08 -3.26
N ILE A 377 -7.93 14.35 -3.08
CA ILE A 377 -8.66 15.35 -2.29
C ILE A 377 -9.00 16.50 -3.23
N ASP A 378 -10.11 16.37 -3.95
CA ASP A 378 -10.72 17.48 -4.68
C ASP A 378 -12.24 17.55 -4.38
N GLU A 379 -12.82 18.72 -4.67
CA GLU A 379 -14.24 18.96 -4.37
C GLU A 379 -15.14 17.92 -5.02
N GLU A 380 -14.80 17.48 -6.23
CA GLU A 380 -15.54 16.49 -6.99
C GLU A 380 -15.50 15.11 -6.35
N GLN A 381 -14.34 14.69 -5.85
CA GLN A 381 -14.20 13.40 -5.12
C GLN A 381 -14.86 13.44 -3.75
N ILE A 382 -14.92 14.63 -3.12
CA ILE A 382 -15.67 14.84 -1.88
C ILE A 382 -17.16 14.73 -2.16
N ASP A 383 -17.65 15.36 -3.24
CA ASP A 383 -19.03 15.26 -3.67
C ASP A 383 -19.42 13.80 -4.01
N ASP A 384 -18.56 13.07 -4.73
CA ASP A 384 -18.75 11.63 -5.02
C ASP A 384 -18.82 10.78 -3.73
N LEU A 385 -18.01 11.10 -2.73
CA LEU A 385 -18.06 10.44 -1.42
C LEU A 385 -19.35 10.76 -0.67
N ASP A 386 -19.81 12.01 -0.70
CA ASP A 386 -21.06 12.43 -0.08
C ASP A 386 -22.28 11.77 -0.75
N GLU A 387 -22.23 11.53 -2.07
CA GLU A 387 -23.28 10.81 -2.79
C GLU A 387 -23.28 9.29 -2.49
N MET A 388 -22.13 8.71 -2.11
CA MET A 388 -22.00 7.27 -1.75
C MET A 388 -22.37 6.97 -0.31
N MET A 389 -22.37 7.99 0.58
CA MET A 389 -22.71 7.84 2.01
C MET A 389 -24.19 8.06 2.27
#